data_cacafe641c9dcbc1d100610f970f2537
#
_entry.id   cacafe641c9dcbc1d100610f970f2537
#
_cell.length_a   1.000
_cell.length_b   1.000
_cell.length_c   1.000
_cell.angle_alpha   90.00
_cell.angle_beta   90.00
_cell.angle_gamma   90.00
#
_symmetry.space_group_name_H-M   'P 1'
#
loop_
_entity.id
_entity.type
_entity.pdbx_description
1 polymer ?
#
loop_
_entity_poly.entity_id
_entity_poly.type
_entity_poly.pdbx_seq_one_letter_code
_entity_poly.pdbx_strand_id
1 'polypeptide(L)'
;MPGESTKLGKPRRLRLGMVGGGPGAFIGAVHRIAARMDDRYELVAAALSSDPGKSLAAAEELHIPRAYGRSEEMAAAEAARPDGIEAVAIVTPNHLHYANAKTFLEAGIHVVCDKPLTTTLEDALDLAKIVERTRLIFGLTHNYTGYPMVRQAREMTLGGELGAIRVIQVEYAQDWLSTPLEKTGQKQAEWRTDPARSGPGGSLGDIGTHA
;
A
#
# COMPACT_ATOMS: atom_id res chain seq x y z
N MET A 1 36.54 -30.83 16.37
CA MET A 1 36.55 -29.57 15.58
C MET A 1 35.20 -28.93 15.72
N PRO A 2 35.00 -27.82 16.45
CA PRO A 2 33.72 -27.12 16.46
C PRO A 2 33.61 -26.37 15.13
N GLY A 3 32.49 -26.63 14.40
CA GLY A 3 32.19 -26.01 13.13
C GLY A 3 32.09 -24.49 13.25
N GLU A 4 32.79 -23.78 12.38
CA GLU A 4 32.66 -22.34 12.18
C GLU A 4 31.18 -22.05 11.78
N SER A 5 30.46 -21.46 12.70
CA SER A 5 29.20 -20.80 12.41
C SER A 5 29.51 -19.62 11.48
N THR A 6 29.29 -19.82 10.17
CA THR A 6 29.26 -18.72 9.22
C THR A 6 28.21 -17.73 9.68
N LYS A 7 28.63 -16.62 10.29
CA LYS A 7 27.78 -15.46 10.56
C LYS A 7 27.29 -14.95 9.20
N LEU A 8 26.11 -15.40 8.76
CA LEU A 8 25.38 -14.78 7.68
C LEU A 8 25.19 -13.31 8.07
N GLY A 9 25.86 -12.41 7.37
CA GLY A 9 25.72 -10.98 7.59
C GLY A 9 24.24 -10.60 7.54
N LYS A 10 23.83 -9.63 8.39
CA LYS A 10 22.45 -9.12 8.39
C LYS A 10 22.10 -8.69 6.95
N PRO A 11 20.98 -9.19 6.36
CA PRO A 11 20.63 -8.80 5.00
C PRO A 11 20.44 -7.29 4.94
N ARG A 12 20.90 -6.65 3.86
CA ARG A 12 20.69 -5.21 3.67
C ARG A 12 19.20 -4.88 3.61
N ARG A 13 18.86 -3.70 4.03
CA ARG A 13 17.50 -3.16 3.86
C ARG A 13 17.21 -2.85 2.39
N LEU A 14 15.96 -3.08 1.99
CA LEU A 14 15.43 -2.63 0.71
C LEU A 14 15.14 -1.12 0.77
N ARG A 15 15.57 -0.38 -0.22
CA ARG A 15 15.26 1.05 -0.33
C ARG A 15 13.82 1.23 -0.76
N LEU A 16 13.03 1.84 0.13
CA LEU A 16 11.59 2.04 -0.05
C LEU A 16 11.31 3.51 -0.41
N GLY A 17 10.42 3.72 -1.36
CA GLY A 17 9.76 4.99 -1.61
C GLY A 17 8.36 5.03 -1.03
N MET A 18 7.77 6.21 -0.88
CA MET A 18 6.37 6.37 -0.46
C MET A 18 5.67 7.45 -1.27
N VAL A 19 4.48 7.13 -1.77
CA VAL A 19 3.58 8.09 -2.45
C VAL A 19 2.29 8.24 -1.66
N GLY A 20 1.97 9.49 -1.29
CA GLY A 20 0.87 9.78 -0.36
C GLY A 20 1.27 9.59 1.10
N GLY A 21 0.31 9.64 2.00
CA GLY A 21 0.54 9.39 3.43
C GLY A 21 1.22 10.55 4.18
N GLY A 22 1.13 11.77 3.67
CA GLY A 22 1.59 12.98 4.33
C GLY A 22 0.71 13.39 5.52
N PRO A 23 0.92 14.60 6.07
CA PRO A 23 0.20 15.09 7.25
C PRO A 23 -1.32 14.97 7.12
N GLY A 24 -1.97 14.44 8.15
CA GLY A 24 -3.41 14.19 8.19
C GLY A 24 -3.88 12.93 7.46
N ALA A 25 -2.98 12.14 6.87
CA ALA A 25 -3.29 10.83 6.30
C ALA A 25 -2.99 9.73 7.32
N PHE A 26 -4.01 8.93 7.66
CA PHE A 26 -3.91 7.85 8.65
C PHE A 26 -2.95 6.75 8.21
N ILE A 27 -3.15 6.21 7.00
CA ILE A 27 -2.51 4.95 6.59
C ILE A 27 -0.99 5.09 6.33
N GLY A 28 -0.50 6.27 5.96
CA GLY A 28 0.92 6.50 5.73
C GLY A 28 1.78 6.25 6.97
N ALA A 29 1.32 6.66 8.15
CA ALA A 29 2.01 6.39 9.41
C ALA A 29 2.07 4.88 9.71
N VAL A 30 0.99 4.15 9.45
CA VAL A 30 0.93 2.69 9.63
C VAL A 30 1.94 1.98 8.74
N HIS A 31 2.02 2.34 7.46
CA HIS A 31 3.02 1.78 6.54
C HIS A 31 4.45 2.08 6.98
N ARG A 32 4.73 3.31 7.46
CA ARG A 32 6.07 3.66 7.99
C ARG A 32 6.45 2.88 9.24
N ILE A 33 5.50 2.58 10.12
CA ILE A 33 5.72 1.71 11.28
C ILE A 33 6.00 0.28 10.80
N ALA A 34 5.14 -0.28 9.96
CA ALA A 34 5.27 -1.64 9.44
C ALA A 34 6.61 -1.86 8.73
N ALA A 35 7.06 -0.92 7.91
CA ALA A 35 8.34 -0.99 7.20
C ALA A 35 9.57 -1.05 8.12
N ARG A 36 9.45 -0.58 9.37
CA ARG A 36 10.54 -0.57 10.36
C ARG A 36 10.53 -1.76 11.31
N MET A 37 9.39 -2.45 11.46
CA MET A 37 9.20 -3.43 12.55
C MET A 37 10.19 -4.59 12.51
N ASP A 38 10.53 -5.09 11.33
CA ASP A 38 11.46 -6.21 11.15
C ASP A 38 12.77 -5.81 10.48
N ASP A 39 13.01 -4.49 10.36
CA ASP A 39 14.25 -3.91 9.84
C ASP A 39 14.58 -4.34 8.40
N ARG A 40 13.56 -4.59 7.56
CA ARG A 40 13.71 -5.02 6.17
C ARG A 40 13.77 -3.86 5.19
N TYR A 41 13.20 -2.70 5.55
CA TYR A 41 13.08 -1.55 4.67
C TYR A 41 13.71 -0.30 5.24
N GLU A 42 14.23 0.54 4.35
CA GLU A 42 14.68 1.89 4.65
C GLU A 42 13.91 2.87 3.75
N LEU A 43 13.14 3.77 4.35
CA LEU A 43 12.39 4.80 3.63
C LEU A 43 13.36 5.92 3.22
N VAL A 44 13.66 6.02 1.92
CA VAL A 44 14.70 6.92 1.40
C VAL A 44 14.17 8.00 0.46
N ALA A 45 12.94 7.85 -0.05
CA ALA A 45 12.35 8.80 -1.00
C ALA A 45 10.85 8.94 -0.78
N ALA A 46 10.28 10.12 -1.04
CA ALA A 46 8.84 10.32 -0.90
C ALA A 46 8.27 11.44 -1.76
N ALA A 47 6.99 11.25 -2.18
CA ALA A 47 6.08 12.23 -2.73
C ALA A 47 4.77 12.19 -1.93
N LEU A 48 4.66 12.96 -0.85
CA LEU A 48 3.67 12.75 0.22
C LEU A 48 2.35 13.50 0.03
N SER A 49 2.27 14.40 -0.96
CA SER A 49 1.08 15.21 -1.23
C SER A 49 0.97 15.53 -2.72
N SER A 50 -0.25 15.80 -3.19
CA SER A 50 -0.49 16.39 -4.51
C SER A 50 -0.08 17.85 -4.63
N ASP A 51 0.09 18.53 -3.49
CA ASP A 51 0.68 19.88 -3.40
C ASP A 51 2.20 19.71 -3.23
N PRO A 52 3.03 20.19 -4.19
CA PRO A 52 4.48 20.01 -4.11
C PRO A 52 5.11 20.63 -2.88
N GLY A 53 4.67 21.82 -2.45
CA GLY A 53 5.20 22.49 -1.27
C GLY A 53 4.92 21.70 0.01
N LYS A 54 3.69 21.18 0.15
CA LYS A 54 3.32 20.31 1.28
C LYS A 54 4.05 18.97 1.24
N SER A 55 4.30 18.44 0.04
CA SER A 55 5.06 17.19 -0.10
C SER A 55 6.49 17.35 0.41
N LEU A 56 7.19 18.40 -0.02
CA LEU A 56 8.56 18.67 0.40
C LEU A 56 8.66 18.94 1.90
N ALA A 57 7.79 19.79 2.45
CA ALA A 57 7.76 20.11 3.88
C ALA A 57 7.48 18.85 4.73
N ALA A 58 6.54 18.00 4.30
CA ALA A 58 6.23 16.76 5.01
C ALA A 58 7.39 15.75 4.99
N ALA A 59 8.13 15.68 3.89
CA ALA A 59 9.30 14.81 3.79
C ALA A 59 10.45 15.29 4.69
N GLU A 60 10.66 16.60 4.78
CA GLU A 60 11.60 17.23 5.72
C GLU A 60 11.25 16.91 7.18
N GLU A 61 9.99 17.12 7.57
CA GLU A 61 9.49 16.80 8.91
C GLU A 61 9.70 15.33 9.29
N LEU A 62 9.53 14.43 8.31
CA LEU A 62 9.72 12.99 8.49
C LEU A 62 11.17 12.54 8.30
N HIS A 63 12.11 13.46 8.08
CA HIS A 63 13.53 13.19 7.83
C HIS A 63 13.77 12.19 6.69
N ILE A 64 12.99 12.29 5.60
CA ILE A 64 13.14 11.44 4.43
C ILE A 64 14.22 12.05 3.52
N PRO A 65 15.29 11.30 3.18
CA PRO A 65 16.46 11.85 2.49
C PRO A 65 16.18 12.53 1.15
N ARG A 66 15.23 11.99 0.38
CA ARG A 66 14.88 12.51 -0.95
C ARG A 66 13.39 12.82 -1.02
N ALA A 67 13.07 14.09 -1.28
CA ALA A 67 11.72 14.62 -1.35
C ALA A 67 11.38 15.04 -2.78
N TYR A 68 10.18 14.70 -3.23
CA TYR A 68 9.67 15.03 -4.56
C TYR A 68 8.31 15.72 -4.46
N GLY A 69 8.09 16.67 -5.37
CA GLY A 69 6.82 17.37 -5.45
C GLY A 69 5.72 16.52 -6.10
N ARG A 70 6.10 15.56 -6.95
CA ARG A 70 5.19 14.72 -7.74
C ARG A 70 5.69 13.27 -7.80
N SER A 71 4.75 12.33 -7.90
CA SER A 71 5.07 10.90 -7.99
C SER A 71 5.77 10.52 -9.30
N GLU A 72 5.41 11.16 -10.41
CA GLU A 72 6.02 10.90 -11.72
C GLU A 72 7.48 11.34 -11.74
N GLU A 73 7.77 12.51 -11.15
CA GLU A 73 9.12 13.02 -10.98
C GLU A 73 9.96 12.04 -10.12
N MET A 74 9.39 11.59 -9.01
CA MET A 74 10.02 10.61 -8.13
C MET A 74 10.33 9.31 -8.89
N ALA A 75 9.38 8.76 -9.63
CA ALA A 75 9.57 7.51 -10.38
C ALA A 75 10.73 7.63 -11.39
N ALA A 76 10.74 8.70 -12.19
CA ALA A 76 11.78 8.92 -13.19
C ALA A 76 13.17 9.15 -12.55
N ALA A 77 13.23 10.00 -11.50
CA ALA A 77 14.48 10.31 -10.83
C ALA A 77 15.08 9.09 -10.11
N GLU A 78 14.24 8.33 -9.39
CA GLU A 78 14.70 7.16 -8.63
C GLU A 78 15.10 6.00 -9.55
N ALA A 79 14.40 5.78 -10.67
CA ALA A 79 14.77 4.76 -11.66
C ALA A 79 16.13 5.05 -12.33
N ALA A 80 16.50 6.30 -12.45
CA ALA A 80 17.78 6.71 -13.06
C ALA A 80 18.98 6.61 -12.10
N ARG A 81 18.76 6.34 -10.80
CA ARG A 81 19.80 6.33 -9.78
C ARG A 81 20.35 4.92 -9.52
N PRO A 82 21.67 4.75 -9.32
CA PRO A 82 22.23 3.47 -8.88
C PRO A 82 21.83 3.09 -7.45
N ASP A 83 21.48 4.08 -6.61
CA ASP A 83 21.00 3.95 -5.23
C ASP A 83 19.50 4.29 -5.11
N GLY A 84 18.76 4.24 -6.21
CA GLY A 84 17.33 4.51 -6.27
C GLY A 84 16.49 3.51 -5.46
N ILE A 85 15.21 3.82 -5.30
CA ILE A 85 14.28 2.91 -4.61
C ILE A 85 14.11 1.61 -5.37
N GLU A 86 13.93 0.52 -4.62
CA GLU A 86 13.66 -0.81 -5.16
C GLU A 86 12.16 -1.13 -5.15
N ALA A 87 11.44 -0.53 -4.21
CA ALA A 87 10.00 -0.64 -4.08
C ALA A 87 9.39 0.69 -3.67
N VAL A 88 8.12 0.89 -4.00
CA VAL A 88 7.32 2.04 -3.57
C VAL A 88 6.07 1.59 -2.82
N ALA A 89 5.75 2.25 -1.70
CA ALA A 89 4.47 2.11 -1.02
C ALA A 89 3.52 3.23 -1.52
N ILE A 90 2.40 2.84 -2.13
CA ILE A 90 1.35 3.75 -2.61
C ILE A 90 0.23 3.74 -1.58
N VAL A 91 0.03 4.88 -0.92
CA VAL A 91 -0.92 5.08 0.18
C VAL A 91 -1.78 6.33 -0.05
N THR A 92 -2.16 6.51 -1.29
CA THR A 92 -3.02 7.61 -1.78
C THR A 92 -4.50 7.26 -1.65
N PRO A 93 -5.43 8.20 -1.93
CA PRO A 93 -6.83 7.87 -2.18
C PRO A 93 -6.99 6.92 -3.39
N ASN A 94 -8.05 6.11 -3.37
CA ASN A 94 -8.27 4.98 -4.28
C ASN A 94 -8.12 5.32 -5.78
N HIS A 95 -8.68 6.46 -6.22
CA HIS A 95 -8.65 6.89 -7.62
C HIS A 95 -7.24 7.17 -8.18
N LEU A 96 -6.24 7.28 -7.30
CA LEU A 96 -4.84 7.52 -7.69
C LEU A 96 -4.00 6.23 -7.70
N HIS A 97 -4.53 5.09 -7.23
CA HIS A 97 -3.78 3.85 -7.14
C HIS A 97 -3.28 3.38 -8.50
N TYR A 98 -4.18 3.30 -9.49
CA TYR A 98 -3.84 2.85 -10.83
C TYR A 98 -2.72 3.67 -11.47
N ALA A 99 -2.91 4.99 -11.55
CA ALA A 99 -1.95 5.87 -12.21
C ALA A 99 -0.55 5.80 -11.57
N ASN A 100 -0.50 5.86 -10.23
CA ASN A 100 0.76 5.74 -9.51
C ASN A 100 1.39 4.35 -9.70
N ALA A 101 0.63 3.26 -9.53
CA ALA A 101 1.15 1.91 -9.67
C ALA A 101 1.73 1.67 -11.07
N LYS A 102 1.02 2.07 -12.11
CA LYS A 102 1.48 2.00 -13.49
C LYS A 102 2.80 2.75 -13.69
N THR A 103 2.87 3.99 -13.23
CA THR A 103 4.08 4.83 -13.34
C THR A 103 5.31 4.14 -12.75
N PHE A 104 5.22 3.60 -11.55
CA PHE A 104 6.37 2.95 -10.91
C PHE A 104 6.71 1.58 -11.52
N LEU A 105 5.71 0.77 -11.89
CA LEU A 105 5.95 -0.48 -12.59
C LEU A 105 6.63 -0.26 -13.94
N GLU A 106 6.21 0.75 -14.71
CA GLU A 106 6.83 1.07 -15.99
C GLU A 106 8.24 1.67 -15.83
N ALA A 107 8.53 2.27 -14.67
CA ALA A 107 9.87 2.71 -14.29
C ALA A 107 10.79 1.60 -13.74
N GLY A 108 10.31 0.34 -13.66
CA GLY A 108 11.11 -0.80 -13.19
C GLY A 108 11.16 -0.95 -11.66
N ILE A 109 10.23 -0.34 -10.94
CA ILE A 109 10.18 -0.30 -9.48
C ILE A 109 9.04 -1.19 -8.97
N HIS A 110 9.32 -2.05 -8.00
CA HIS A 110 8.32 -2.89 -7.33
C HIS A 110 7.28 -2.05 -6.59
N VAL A 111 6.03 -2.52 -6.51
CA VAL A 111 4.93 -1.77 -5.93
C VAL A 111 4.31 -2.51 -4.74
N VAL A 112 4.10 -1.79 -3.65
CA VAL A 112 3.19 -2.15 -2.55
C VAL A 112 2.07 -1.11 -2.57
N CYS A 113 0.86 -1.52 -2.91
CA CYS A 113 -0.28 -0.61 -3.02
C CYS A 113 -1.31 -0.88 -1.92
N ASP A 114 -1.88 0.18 -1.36
CA ASP A 114 -2.99 0.01 -0.43
C ASP A 114 -4.26 -0.45 -1.15
N LYS A 115 -5.17 -1.06 -0.41
CA LYS A 115 -6.45 -1.52 -0.93
C LYS A 115 -7.46 -0.34 -1.07
N PRO A 116 -8.48 -0.45 -1.92
CA PRO A 116 -8.66 -1.44 -2.98
C PRO A 116 -7.64 -1.28 -4.11
N LEU A 117 -7.47 -2.30 -4.94
CA LEU A 117 -6.50 -2.30 -6.04
C LEU A 117 -6.66 -1.08 -6.94
N THR A 118 -7.87 -0.87 -7.44
CA THR A 118 -8.27 0.23 -8.33
C THR A 118 -9.73 0.60 -8.09
N THR A 119 -10.22 1.64 -8.75
CA THR A 119 -11.64 2.04 -8.73
C THR A 119 -12.46 1.43 -9.86
N THR A 120 -11.82 0.85 -10.88
CA THR A 120 -12.46 0.19 -12.03
C THR A 120 -11.86 -1.18 -12.30
N LEU A 121 -12.64 -2.08 -12.90
CA LEU A 121 -12.15 -3.39 -13.33
C LEU A 121 -11.15 -3.26 -14.50
N GLU A 122 -11.36 -2.30 -15.39
CA GLU A 122 -10.50 -2.05 -16.54
C GLU A 122 -9.07 -1.73 -16.09
N ASP A 123 -8.91 -0.81 -15.13
CA ASP A 123 -7.63 -0.44 -14.56
C ASP A 123 -6.95 -1.63 -13.85
N ALA A 124 -7.73 -2.45 -13.14
CA ALA A 124 -7.21 -3.65 -12.48
C ALA A 124 -6.66 -4.67 -13.49
N LEU A 125 -7.38 -4.89 -14.60
CA LEU A 125 -6.94 -5.78 -15.66
C LEU A 125 -5.71 -5.25 -16.41
N ASP A 126 -5.60 -3.93 -16.60
CA ASP A 126 -4.40 -3.32 -17.19
C ASP A 126 -3.20 -3.46 -16.28
N LEU A 127 -3.34 -3.21 -14.97
CA LEU A 127 -2.26 -3.44 -13.99
C LEU A 127 -1.79 -4.90 -13.99
N ALA A 128 -2.72 -5.86 -14.06
CA ALA A 128 -2.35 -7.28 -14.12
C ALA A 128 -1.47 -7.57 -15.34
N LYS A 129 -1.80 -7.04 -16.52
CA LYS A 129 -0.99 -7.17 -17.75
C LYS A 129 0.38 -6.50 -17.60
N ILE A 130 0.44 -5.33 -16.96
CA ILE A 130 1.71 -4.62 -16.72
C ILE A 130 2.61 -5.46 -15.80
N VAL A 131 2.09 -6.00 -14.71
CA VAL A 131 2.83 -6.87 -13.78
C VAL A 131 3.34 -8.12 -14.50
N GLU A 132 2.50 -8.76 -15.31
CA GLU A 132 2.90 -9.93 -16.10
C GLU A 132 4.04 -9.60 -17.08
N ARG A 133 3.94 -8.47 -17.78
CA ARG A 133 4.95 -8.00 -18.74
C ARG A 133 6.26 -7.62 -18.08
N THR A 134 6.21 -6.88 -16.98
CA THR A 134 7.40 -6.35 -16.30
C THR A 134 8.08 -7.36 -15.39
N ARG A 135 7.37 -8.41 -14.97
CA ARG A 135 7.83 -9.40 -13.97
C ARG A 135 8.19 -8.77 -12.61
N LEU A 136 7.73 -7.58 -12.35
CA LEU A 136 7.91 -6.91 -11.07
C LEU A 136 6.93 -7.46 -10.02
N ILE A 137 7.30 -7.31 -8.76
CA ILE A 137 6.43 -7.69 -7.64
C ILE A 137 5.41 -6.57 -7.43
N PHE A 138 4.14 -6.96 -7.37
CA PHE A 138 3.04 -6.10 -6.93
C PHE A 138 2.38 -6.73 -5.71
N GLY A 139 2.43 -6.03 -4.58
CA GLY A 139 1.79 -6.45 -3.33
C GLY A 139 0.59 -5.55 -3.03
N LEU A 140 -0.61 -6.12 -2.94
CA LEU A 140 -1.80 -5.42 -2.45
C LEU A 140 -1.94 -5.65 -0.95
N THR A 141 -2.13 -4.57 -0.16
CA THR A 141 -2.15 -4.66 1.29
C THR A 141 -3.51 -5.11 1.85
N HIS A 142 -3.86 -6.37 1.64
CA HIS A 142 -4.92 -7.05 2.37
C HIS A 142 -4.37 -7.52 3.72
N ASN A 143 -4.13 -6.58 4.64
CA ASN A 143 -3.42 -6.80 5.90
C ASN A 143 -4.06 -7.89 6.80
N TYR A 144 -5.39 -8.06 6.78
CA TYR A 144 -6.07 -9.05 7.62
C TYR A 144 -5.73 -10.48 7.22
N THR A 145 -5.41 -10.75 5.95
CA THR A 145 -4.93 -12.07 5.51
C THR A 145 -3.58 -12.46 6.15
N GLY A 146 -2.87 -11.49 6.72
CA GLY A 146 -1.63 -11.71 7.45
C GLY A 146 -1.83 -12.15 8.91
N TYR A 147 -3.03 -12.04 9.47
CA TYR A 147 -3.28 -12.37 10.86
C TYR A 147 -3.12 -13.88 11.12
N PRO A 148 -2.49 -14.28 12.24
CA PRO A 148 -2.22 -15.69 12.54
C PRO A 148 -3.48 -16.57 12.49
N MET A 149 -4.60 -16.10 13.04
CA MET A 149 -5.85 -16.86 13.06
C MET A 149 -6.50 -16.97 11.67
N VAL A 150 -6.36 -15.98 10.81
CA VAL A 150 -6.83 -16.06 9.41
C VAL A 150 -6.00 -17.08 8.63
N ARG A 151 -4.69 -17.11 8.84
CA ARG A 151 -3.80 -18.12 8.25
C ARG A 151 -4.13 -19.52 8.78
N GLN A 152 -4.41 -19.66 10.08
CA GLN A 152 -4.83 -20.93 10.68
C GLN A 152 -6.15 -21.42 10.07
N ALA A 153 -7.16 -20.54 9.95
CA ALA A 153 -8.44 -20.87 9.32
C ALA A 153 -8.26 -21.34 7.87
N ARG A 154 -7.38 -20.68 7.12
CA ARG A 154 -7.01 -21.08 5.75
C ARG A 154 -6.43 -22.50 5.72
N GLU A 155 -5.46 -22.81 6.58
CA GLU A 155 -4.82 -24.13 6.60
C GLU A 155 -5.81 -25.24 7.01
N MET A 156 -6.68 -24.99 7.99
CA MET A 156 -7.75 -25.92 8.39
C MET A 156 -8.73 -26.19 7.23
N THR A 157 -9.08 -25.13 6.47
CA THR A 157 -9.95 -25.26 5.29
C THR A 157 -9.28 -26.12 4.21
N LEU A 158 -8.03 -25.82 3.87
CA LEU A 158 -7.26 -26.55 2.85
C LEU A 158 -6.96 -27.99 3.27
N GLY A 159 -6.75 -28.22 4.57
CA GLY A 159 -6.54 -29.55 5.16
C GLY A 159 -7.81 -30.40 5.26
N GLY A 160 -8.98 -29.81 4.93
CA GLY A 160 -10.26 -30.52 4.97
C GLY A 160 -10.85 -30.71 6.39
N GLU A 161 -10.25 -30.08 7.41
CA GLU A 161 -10.70 -30.21 8.81
C GLU A 161 -12.14 -29.71 9.02
N LEU A 162 -12.58 -28.74 8.20
CA LEU A 162 -13.92 -28.18 8.25
C LEU A 162 -14.92 -28.92 7.33
N GLY A 163 -14.45 -29.92 6.60
CA GLY A 163 -15.24 -30.63 5.60
C GLY A 163 -15.61 -29.74 4.41
N ALA A 164 -16.68 -30.11 3.70
CA ALA A 164 -17.17 -29.31 2.56
C ALA A 164 -17.83 -28.02 3.04
N ILE A 165 -17.27 -26.88 2.71
CA ILE A 165 -17.83 -25.56 3.05
C ILE A 165 -19.15 -25.38 2.27
N ARG A 166 -20.22 -25.10 2.98
CA ARG A 166 -21.58 -24.89 2.41
C ARG A 166 -22.07 -23.48 2.52
N VAL A 167 -21.68 -22.76 3.55
CA VAL A 167 -22.07 -21.38 3.81
C VAL A 167 -20.87 -20.63 4.35
N ILE A 168 -20.65 -19.43 3.84
CA ILE A 168 -19.73 -18.46 4.40
C ILE A 168 -20.54 -17.23 4.74
N GLN A 169 -20.53 -16.83 6.01
CA GLN A 169 -21.15 -15.59 6.48
C GLN A 169 -20.07 -14.72 7.10
N VAL A 170 -19.95 -13.48 6.59
CA VAL A 170 -19.01 -12.50 7.08
C VAL A 170 -19.75 -11.23 7.49
N GLU A 171 -19.40 -10.72 8.65
CA GLU A 171 -19.95 -9.48 9.19
C GLU A 171 -18.80 -8.59 9.68
N TYR A 172 -18.79 -7.35 9.22
CA TYR A 172 -17.81 -6.35 9.64
C TYR A 172 -18.54 -5.04 9.96
N ALA A 173 -19.01 -4.91 11.18
CA ALA A 173 -19.71 -3.72 11.65
C ALA A 173 -18.71 -2.60 11.99
N GLN A 174 -18.96 -1.39 11.48
CA GLN A 174 -18.19 -0.19 11.78
C GLN A 174 -19.13 0.98 12.12
N ASP A 175 -18.75 1.79 13.09
CA ASP A 175 -19.53 2.93 13.58
C ASP A 175 -18.97 4.31 13.20
N TRP A 176 -17.73 4.39 12.72
CA TRP A 176 -17.02 5.66 12.49
C TRP A 176 -17.70 6.60 11.48
N LEU A 177 -18.56 6.09 10.57
CA LEU A 177 -19.40 6.86 9.65
C LEU A 177 -20.90 6.82 10.03
N SER A 178 -21.23 6.52 11.28
CA SER A 178 -22.61 6.55 11.76
C SER A 178 -23.21 7.98 11.80
N THR A 179 -22.36 8.99 11.74
CA THR A 179 -22.71 10.40 11.59
C THR A 179 -22.05 10.97 10.34
N PRO A 180 -22.58 12.05 9.70
CA PRO A 180 -22.06 12.61 8.45
C PRO A 180 -20.75 13.38 8.68
N LEU A 181 -19.66 12.66 8.98
CA LEU A 181 -18.33 13.22 9.24
C LEU A 181 -17.74 13.94 8.04
N GLU A 182 -18.14 13.61 6.81
CA GLU A 182 -17.75 14.32 5.60
C GLU A 182 -18.15 15.80 5.60
N LYS A 183 -19.15 16.17 6.39
CA LYS A 183 -19.60 17.57 6.55
C LYS A 183 -18.83 18.35 7.60
N THR A 184 -17.91 17.71 8.31
CA THR A 184 -17.14 18.31 9.41
C THR A 184 -15.71 18.70 9.02
N GLY A 185 -15.32 18.52 7.76
CA GLY A 185 -13.95 18.72 7.29
C GLY A 185 -13.02 17.53 7.59
N GLN A 186 -13.57 16.38 7.98
CA GLN A 186 -12.79 15.17 8.24
C GLN A 186 -12.36 14.53 6.89
N LYS A 187 -11.10 14.71 6.53
CA LYS A 187 -10.54 14.33 5.22
C LYS A 187 -10.77 12.88 4.83
N GLN A 188 -10.74 11.95 5.79
CA GLN A 188 -10.92 10.53 5.50
C GLN A 188 -12.38 10.22 5.13
N ALA A 189 -13.34 10.92 5.74
CA ALA A 189 -14.75 10.81 5.39
C ALA A 189 -15.05 11.47 4.03
N GLU A 190 -14.51 12.67 3.78
CA GLU A 190 -14.76 13.44 2.54
C GLU A 190 -14.49 12.62 1.27
N TRP A 191 -13.33 11.97 1.18
CA TRP A 191 -13.02 11.23 -0.05
C TRP A 191 -13.70 9.85 -0.10
N ARG A 192 -13.99 9.22 1.06
CA ARG A 192 -14.65 7.90 1.10
C ARG A 192 -16.13 7.96 0.75
N THR A 193 -16.79 9.07 1.06
CA THR A 193 -18.20 9.28 0.73
C THR A 193 -18.43 9.86 -0.67
N ASP A 194 -17.35 10.21 -1.38
CA ASP A 194 -17.39 10.67 -2.76
C ASP A 194 -17.08 9.50 -3.73
N PRO A 195 -18.08 9.00 -4.50
CA PRO A 195 -17.89 7.87 -5.44
C PRO A 195 -16.84 8.14 -6.52
N ALA A 196 -16.59 9.40 -6.90
CA ALA A 196 -15.57 9.75 -7.89
C ALA A 196 -14.14 9.51 -7.35
N ARG A 197 -13.97 9.51 -6.04
CA ARG A 197 -12.68 9.37 -5.36
C ARG A 197 -12.48 7.99 -4.73
N SER A 198 -13.54 7.44 -4.15
CA SER A 198 -13.53 6.12 -3.49
C SER A 198 -13.79 4.96 -4.46
N GLY A 199 -14.41 5.23 -5.61
CA GLY A 199 -14.98 4.25 -6.50
C GLY A 199 -16.45 3.95 -6.18
N PRO A 200 -17.18 3.25 -7.07
CA PRO A 200 -18.60 2.98 -6.92
C PRO A 200 -18.95 1.96 -5.83
N GLY A 201 -17.95 1.25 -5.31
CA GLY A 201 -18.14 0.17 -4.34
C GLY A 201 -18.49 0.63 -2.92
N GLY A 202 -18.27 1.92 -2.59
CA GLY A 202 -18.55 2.45 -1.25
C GLY A 202 -17.96 1.60 -0.12
N SER A 203 -18.79 1.23 0.86
CA SER A 203 -18.37 0.38 1.99
C SER A 203 -17.94 -1.03 1.55
N LEU A 204 -18.52 -1.58 0.48
CA LEU A 204 -18.08 -2.86 -0.06
C LEU A 204 -16.64 -2.77 -0.60
N GLY A 205 -16.29 -1.69 -1.29
CA GLY A 205 -14.92 -1.43 -1.76
C GLY A 205 -13.94 -1.14 -0.63
N ASP A 206 -14.39 -0.51 0.46
CA ASP A 206 -13.52 -0.18 1.60
C ASP A 206 -13.32 -1.37 2.54
N ILE A 207 -14.37 -2.05 2.97
CA ILE A 207 -14.35 -3.11 3.98
C ILE A 207 -14.68 -4.49 3.40
N GLY A 208 -15.61 -4.60 2.47
CA GLY A 208 -16.00 -5.88 1.89
C GLY A 208 -14.86 -6.64 1.22
N THR A 209 -13.82 -5.94 0.77
CA THR A 209 -12.61 -6.56 0.22
C THR A 209 -11.75 -7.28 1.27
N HIS A 210 -12.02 -7.07 2.56
CA HIS A 210 -11.36 -7.75 3.68
C HIS A 210 -12.15 -8.95 4.20
N ALA A 211 -13.41 -9.09 3.77
CA ALA A 211 -14.37 -10.07 4.27
C ALA A 211 -14.27 -11.44 3.57
#